data_2e2ca74a7393fff9d934ab05c5f3a4de
#
_entry.id   2e2ca74a7393fff9d934ab05c5f3a4de
#
_cell.length_a   1.000
_cell.length_b   1.000
_cell.length_c   1.000
_cell.angle_alpha   90.00
_cell.angle_beta   90.00
_cell.angle_gamma   90.00
#
_symmetry.space_group_name_H-M   'P 1'
#
loop_
_entity.id
_entity.type
_entity.pdbx_description
1 polymer ?
#
loop_
_entity_poly.entity_id
_entity_poly.type
_entity_poly.pdbx_seq_one_letter_code
_entity_poly.pdbx_strand_id
1 'polypeptide(L)'
;ARVVYEKANVGLAFDGDADRLLAVDENGNIVDGDQIMAIVGNYMKSKGTLKKDTIVATVMSNLGFFLMAEKNAIHMEKTKVGDRYVLERMKEIGASLGGEQSGHIIFLDENTTGDGLLSALHLLQVMVDTGKPLSELAKVMEVLPQALVNAKVANHKKEKYMEYPEIAAAIGKLEEKFAGEGRVLIRPSGTEPLVRVMIEGKDQQVIQEEARKLANLIQDIM
;
A
#
# COMPACT_ATOMS: atom_id res chain seq x y z
N ALA A 1 12.61 18.41 -1.54
CA ALA A 1 13.38 19.67 -1.65
C ALA A 1 14.55 19.55 -2.63
N ARG A 2 15.44 18.52 -2.53
CA ARG A 2 16.66 18.43 -3.36
C ARG A 2 16.35 18.27 -4.85
N VAL A 3 15.39 17.42 -5.22
CA VAL A 3 14.96 17.20 -6.62
C VAL A 3 14.56 18.52 -7.29
N VAL A 4 13.73 19.31 -6.64
CA VAL A 4 13.25 20.59 -7.15
C VAL A 4 14.40 21.61 -7.26
N TYR A 5 15.29 21.66 -6.26
CA TYR A 5 16.44 22.56 -6.27
C TYR A 5 17.40 22.27 -7.43
N GLU A 6 17.73 20.99 -7.64
CA GLU A 6 18.63 20.54 -8.73
C GLU A 6 17.94 20.45 -10.09
N LYS A 7 16.65 20.67 -10.18
CA LYS A 7 15.82 20.47 -11.38
C LYS A 7 16.00 19.06 -11.95
N ALA A 8 16.12 18.07 -11.07
CA ALA A 8 16.26 16.68 -11.47
C ALA A 8 14.92 16.12 -11.96
N ASN A 9 14.95 15.18 -12.90
CA ASN A 9 13.73 14.52 -13.41
C ASN A 9 13.11 13.56 -12.40
N VAL A 10 13.90 13.05 -11.45
CA VAL A 10 13.50 12.10 -10.42
C VAL A 10 14.50 12.12 -9.28
N GLY A 11 14.03 11.86 -8.06
CA GLY A 11 14.85 11.52 -6.91
C GLY A 11 14.61 10.09 -6.51
N LEU A 12 15.66 9.39 -6.10
CA LEU A 12 15.60 8.01 -5.62
C LEU A 12 16.19 7.97 -4.23
N ALA A 13 15.44 7.47 -3.26
CA ALA A 13 15.84 7.36 -1.87
C ALA A 13 15.77 5.90 -1.43
N PHE A 14 16.88 5.40 -0.93
CA PHE A 14 17.02 4.05 -0.41
C PHE A 14 17.11 4.10 1.12
N ASP A 15 16.69 3.07 1.78
CA ASP A 15 16.90 2.90 3.23
C ASP A 15 18.31 2.34 3.55
N GLY A 16 18.56 1.93 4.80
CA GLY A 16 19.92 1.65 5.27
C GLY A 16 20.60 0.46 4.62
N ASP A 17 19.87 -0.55 4.19
CA ASP A 17 20.34 -1.76 3.51
C ASP A 17 19.91 -1.83 2.03
N ALA A 18 19.26 -0.74 1.56
CA ALA A 18 18.85 -0.53 0.17
C ALA A 18 17.88 -1.60 -0.39
N ASP A 19 17.14 -2.28 0.48
CA ASP A 19 16.11 -3.23 0.08
C ASP A 19 14.78 -2.54 -0.28
N ARG A 20 14.65 -1.22 -0.01
CA ARG A 20 13.49 -0.37 -0.28
C ARG A 20 13.84 0.83 -1.11
N LEU A 21 12.84 1.26 -1.90
CA LEU A 21 12.88 2.48 -2.71
C LEU A 21 11.66 3.35 -2.43
N LEU A 22 11.90 4.63 -2.17
CA LEU A 22 10.93 5.69 -2.37
C LEU A 22 11.44 6.62 -3.47
N ALA A 23 10.58 6.99 -4.41
CA ALA A 23 10.92 7.94 -5.45
C ALA A 23 10.32 9.33 -5.14
N VAL A 24 10.86 10.34 -5.78
CA VAL A 24 10.36 11.71 -5.71
C VAL A 24 10.25 12.25 -7.14
N ASP A 25 9.10 12.76 -7.51
CA ASP A 25 8.88 13.34 -8.83
C ASP A 25 9.57 14.70 -9.00
N GLU A 26 9.58 15.23 -10.21
CA GLU A 26 10.19 16.52 -10.56
C GLU A 26 9.55 17.73 -9.84
N ASN A 27 8.34 17.56 -9.29
CA ASN A 27 7.62 18.58 -8.52
C ASN A 27 7.88 18.48 -7.00
N GLY A 28 8.58 17.41 -6.55
CA GLY A 28 8.91 17.19 -5.15
C GLY A 28 7.89 16.34 -4.39
N ASN A 29 6.94 15.71 -5.08
CA ASN A 29 5.99 14.77 -4.47
C ASN A 29 6.62 13.40 -4.30
N ILE A 30 6.32 12.74 -3.19
CA ILE A 30 6.77 11.37 -2.94
C ILE A 30 5.93 10.41 -3.79
N VAL A 31 6.61 9.45 -4.40
CA VAL A 31 6.03 8.30 -5.11
C VAL A 31 6.45 7.06 -4.32
N ASP A 32 5.49 6.48 -3.61
CA ASP A 32 5.72 5.36 -2.70
C ASP A 32 5.71 3.99 -3.40
N GLY A 33 5.90 2.91 -2.65
CA GLY A 33 5.95 1.56 -3.18
C GLY A 33 4.68 1.14 -3.92
N ASP A 34 3.51 1.54 -3.46
CA ASP A 34 2.25 1.24 -4.15
C ASP A 34 2.18 1.93 -5.51
N GLN A 35 2.58 3.21 -5.59
CA GLN A 35 2.62 3.95 -6.84
C GLN A 35 3.69 3.39 -7.78
N ILE A 36 4.86 3.01 -7.27
CA ILE A 36 5.92 2.38 -8.07
C ILE A 36 5.42 1.05 -8.66
N MET A 37 4.82 0.18 -7.84
CA MET A 37 4.24 -1.07 -8.32
C MET A 37 3.10 -0.85 -9.32
N ALA A 38 2.28 0.18 -9.12
CA ALA A 38 1.21 0.56 -10.05
C ALA A 38 1.76 0.96 -11.42
N ILE A 39 2.80 1.81 -11.43
CA ILE A 39 3.47 2.28 -12.66
C ILE A 39 4.11 1.10 -13.39
N VAL A 40 4.99 0.36 -12.70
CA VAL A 40 5.76 -0.73 -13.28
C VAL A 40 4.85 -1.90 -13.67
N GLY A 41 3.88 -2.27 -12.82
CA GLY A 41 2.95 -3.35 -13.09
C GLY A 41 2.08 -3.10 -14.33
N ASN A 42 1.58 -1.88 -14.49
CA ASN A 42 0.85 -1.47 -15.70
C ASN A 42 1.72 -1.53 -16.96
N TYR A 43 2.97 -1.07 -16.84
CA TYR A 43 3.92 -1.15 -17.93
C TYR A 43 4.24 -2.61 -18.29
N MET A 44 4.57 -3.46 -17.30
CA MET A 44 4.82 -4.89 -17.51
C MET A 44 3.62 -5.58 -18.18
N LYS A 45 2.40 -5.25 -17.75
CA LYS A 45 1.18 -5.77 -18.39
C LYS A 45 1.10 -5.35 -19.86
N SER A 46 1.34 -4.09 -20.16
CA SER A 46 1.32 -3.58 -21.54
C SER A 46 2.34 -4.25 -22.45
N LYS A 47 3.44 -4.75 -21.87
CA LYS A 47 4.49 -5.51 -22.57
C LYS A 47 4.27 -7.02 -22.57
N GLY A 48 3.24 -7.52 -21.87
CA GLY A 48 2.94 -8.95 -21.72
C GLY A 48 3.95 -9.68 -20.82
N THR A 49 4.66 -8.96 -19.94
CA THR A 49 5.68 -9.52 -19.02
C THR A 49 5.17 -9.66 -17.59
N LEU A 50 3.99 -9.10 -17.25
CA LEU A 50 3.37 -9.32 -15.95
C LEU A 50 2.73 -10.71 -15.92
N LYS A 51 3.40 -11.67 -15.27
CA LYS A 51 2.91 -13.05 -15.21
C LYS A 51 1.53 -13.13 -14.59
N LYS A 52 0.63 -13.84 -15.29
CA LYS A 52 -0.78 -14.03 -14.89
C LYS A 52 -1.56 -12.74 -14.69
N ASP A 53 -1.06 -11.61 -15.22
CA ASP A 53 -1.62 -10.28 -14.96
C ASP A 53 -1.84 -10.01 -13.47
N THR A 54 -0.93 -10.49 -12.61
CA THR A 54 -1.12 -10.50 -11.15
C THR A 54 0.01 -9.75 -10.44
N ILE A 55 -0.38 -8.92 -9.45
CA ILE A 55 0.52 -8.28 -8.49
C ILE A 55 0.15 -8.77 -7.09
N VAL A 56 1.16 -9.06 -6.26
CA VAL A 56 0.98 -9.43 -4.86
C VAL A 56 1.30 -8.24 -3.98
N ALA A 57 0.34 -7.82 -3.13
CA ALA A 57 0.51 -6.71 -2.20
C ALA A 57 -0.03 -7.06 -0.82
N THR A 58 0.29 -6.25 0.19
CA THR A 58 -0.25 -6.47 1.53
C THR A 58 -1.61 -5.81 1.71
N VAL A 59 -2.32 -6.21 2.76
CA VAL A 59 -3.58 -5.55 3.17
C VAL A 59 -3.40 -4.07 3.52
N MET A 60 -2.16 -3.58 3.69
CA MET A 60 -1.86 -2.18 4.00
C MET A 60 -1.70 -1.30 2.76
N SER A 61 -1.56 -1.88 1.57
CA SER A 61 -1.51 -1.09 0.33
C SER A 61 -2.74 -0.22 0.17
N ASN A 62 -2.55 0.98 -0.35
CA ASN A 62 -3.61 1.97 -0.52
C ASN A 62 -4.76 1.43 -1.38
N LEU A 63 -6.00 1.74 -1.00
CA LEU A 63 -7.18 1.29 -1.75
C LEU A 63 -7.13 1.74 -3.21
N GLY A 64 -6.57 2.93 -3.49
CA GLY A 64 -6.38 3.42 -4.86
C GLY A 64 -5.55 2.49 -5.74
N PHE A 65 -4.59 1.75 -5.15
CA PHE A 65 -3.82 0.74 -5.89
C PHE A 65 -4.71 -0.44 -6.33
N PHE A 66 -5.59 -0.92 -5.46
CA PHE A 66 -6.55 -1.98 -5.80
C PHE A 66 -7.55 -1.53 -6.85
N LEU A 67 -8.08 -0.32 -6.74
CA LEU A 67 -9.02 0.26 -7.72
C LEU A 67 -8.35 0.46 -9.09
N MET A 68 -7.10 0.92 -9.12
CA MET A 68 -6.31 1.02 -10.34
C MET A 68 -6.13 -0.35 -11.00
N ALA A 69 -5.79 -1.37 -10.22
CA ALA A 69 -5.57 -2.72 -10.71
C ALA A 69 -6.86 -3.30 -11.34
N GLU A 70 -8.00 -3.14 -10.67
CA GLU A 70 -9.31 -3.55 -11.18
C GLU A 70 -9.62 -2.87 -12.53
N LYS A 71 -9.47 -1.54 -12.59
CA LYS A 71 -9.69 -0.75 -13.82
C LYS A 71 -8.81 -1.21 -14.98
N ASN A 72 -7.59 -1.68 -14.70
CA ASN A 72 -6.64 -2.12 -15.72
C ASN A 72 -6.64 -3.66 -15.90
N ALA A 73 -7.62 -4.37 -15.35
CA ALA A 73 -7.72 -5.82 -15.39
C ALA A 73 -6.45 -6.54 -14.88
N ILE A 74 -5.82 -5.98 -13.84
CA ILE A 74 -4.72 -6.61 -13.09
C ILE A 74 -5.33 -7.28 -11.87
N HIS A 75 -5.02 -8.55 -11.69
CA HIS A 75 -5.44 -9.28 -10.49
C HIS A 75 -4.56 -8.90 -9.30
N MET A 76 -5.18 -8.62 -8.15
CA MET A 76 -4.47 -8.27 -6.91
C MET A 76 -4.61 -9.39 -5.87
N GLU A 77 -3.49 -10.03 -5.56
CA GLU A 77 -3.41 -10.95 -4.42
C GLU A 77 -3.05 -10.17 -3.16
N LYS A 78 -3.83 -10.38 -2.09
CA LYS A 78 -3.64 -9.70 -0.81
C LYS A 78 -3.03 -10.64 0.22
N THR A 79 -1.95 -10.18 0.87
CA THR A 79 -1.31 -10.92 1.95
C THR A 79 -1.38 -10.18 3.28
N LYS A 80 -0.99 -10.85 4.36
CA LYS A 80 -0.67 -10.18 5.61
C LYS A 80 0.55 -9.27 5.42
N VAL A 81 0.71 -8.30 6.31
CA VAL A 81 1.88 -7.39 6.34
C VAL A 81 3.15 -8.18 6.62
N GLY A 82 4.15 -7.94 5.82
CA GLY A 82 5.49 -8.54 5.90
C GLY A 82 5.94 -9.10 4.55
N ASP A 83 7.14 -8.74 4.16
CA ASP A 83 7.83 -9.15 2.93
C ASP A 83 7.83 -10.66 2.70
N ARG A 84 8.03 -11.42 3.78
CA ARG A 84 7.98 -12.89 3.75
C ARG A 84 6.64 -13.40 3.19
N TYR A 85 5.50 -12.86 3.62
CA TYR A 85 4.19 -13.31 3.15
C TYR A 85 3.96 -12.96 1.68
N VAL A 86 4.48 -11.80 1.25
CA VAL A 86 4.45 -11.40 -0.16
C VAL A 86 5.25 -12.39 -1.00
N LEU A 87 6.49 -12.67 -0.62
CA LEU A 87 7.37 -13.61 -1.34
C LEU A 87 6.81 -15.02 -1.40
N GLU A 88 6.31 -15.55 -0.26
CA GLU A 88 5.70 -16.89 -0.19
C GLU A 88 4.51 -16.98 -1.17
N ARG A 89 3.63 -15.96 -1.17
CA ARG A 89 2.47 -15.94 -2.07
C ARG A 89 2.87 -15.80 -3.53
N MET A 90 3.85 -14.94 -3.84
CA MET A 90 4.38 -14.81 -5.21
C MET A 90 4.89 -16.16 -5.75
N LYS A 91 5.66 -16.90 -4.95
CA LYS A 91 6.17 -18.23 -5.32
C LYS A 91 5.05 -19.24 -5.54
N GLU A 92 4.07 -19.25 -4.64
CA GLU A 92 2.93 -20.18 -4.70
C GLU A 92 2.11 -20.01 -5.98
N ILE A 93 1.83 -18.77 -6.34
CA ILE A 93 0.99 -18.48 -7.51
C ILE A 93 1.79 -18.21 -8.79
N GLY A 94 3.11 -18.07 -8.70
CA GLY A 94 3.98 -17.76 -9.84
C GLY A 94 3.83 -16.32 -10.35
N ALA A 95 3.58 -15.35 -9.48
CA ALA A 95 3.57 -13.93 -9.82
C ALA A 95 4.98 -13.37 -9.94
N SER A 96 5.20 -12.44 -10.87
CA SER A 96 6.50 -11.81 -11.12
C SER A 96 6.74 -10.52 -10.35
N LEU A 97 5.69 -9.84 -9.89
CA LEU A 97 5.76 -8.56 -9.19
C LEU A 97 4.96 -8.61 -7.89
N GLY A 98 5.53 -8.12 -6.81
CA GLY A 98 4.86 -7.92 -5.54
C GLY A 98 5.66 -7.05 -4.59
N GLY A 99 5.04 -6.59 -3.50
CA GLY A 99 5.72 -5.74 -2.53
C GLY A 99 4.80 -5.06 -1.56
N GLU A 100 5.34 -4.02 -0.94
CA GLU A 100 4.70 -3.22 0.11
C GLU A 100 4.77 -1.73 -0.18
N GLN A 101 3.83 -0.97 0.34
CA GLN A 101 3.82 0.50 0.26
C GLN A 101 5.13 1.12 0.77
N SER A 102 5.80 0.47 1.72
CA SER A 102 7.10 0.90 2.26
C SER A 102 8.23 0.99 1.23
N GLY A 103 8.01 0.47 0.01
CA GLY A 103 9.00 0.45 -1.06
C GLY A 103 9.81 -0.84 -1.16
N HIS A 104 9.52 -1.86 -0.34
CA HIS A 104 10.07 -3.20 -0.48
C HIS A 104 9.36 -3.91 -1.63
N ILE A 105 9.98 -3.92 -2.82
CA ILE A 105 9.39 -4.43 -4.05
C ILE A 105 10.24 -5.59 -4.57
N ILE A 106 9.57 -6.69 -4.93
CA ILE A 106 10.18 -7.94 -5.40
C ILE A 106 9.84 -8.14 -6.87
N PHE A 107 10.87 -8.29 -7.70
CA PHE A 107 10.79 -8.75 -9.08
C PHE A 107 11.27 -10.21 -9.11
N LEU A 108 10.35 -11.16 -8.92
CA LEU A 108 10.69 -12.56 -8.61
C LEU A 108 11.47 -13.28 -9.72
N ASP A 109 11.38 -12.80 -10.94
CA ASP A 109 12.17 -13.35 -12.06
C ASP A 109 13.64 -12.93 -12.02
N GLU A 110 13.98 -11.89 -11.25
CA GLU A 110 15.31 -11.30 -11.18
C GLU A 110 15.94 -11.42 -9.80
N ASN A 111 15.14 -11.28 -8.73
CA ASN A 111 15.60 -11.38 -7.35
C ASN A 111 14.53 -12.00 -6.44
N THR A 112 14.95 -12.68 -5.36
CA THR A 112 14.06 -13.35 -4.40
C THR A 112 13.82 -12.51 -3.13
N THR A 113 14.21 -11.25 -3.13
CA THR A 113 13.99 -10.30 -2.04
C THR A 113 13.70 -8.92 -2.61
N GLY A 114 13.25 -7.99 -1.77
CA GLY A 114 13.19 -6.58 -2.14
C GLY A 114 14.57 -6.06 -2.52
N ASP A 115 14.60 -5.25 -3.54
CA ASP A 115 15.81 -4.63 -4.07
C ASP A 115 15.47 -3.22 -4.56
N GLY A 116 15.90 -2.23 -3.78
CA GLY A 116 15.61 -0.83 -4.09
C GLY A 116 16.28 -0.37 -5.38
N LEU A 117 17.51 -0.83 -5.66
CA LEU A 117 18.22 -0.46 -6.88
C LEU A 117 17.55 -1.07 -8.11
N LEU A 118 17.18 -2.34 -8.06
CA LEU A 118 16.44 -3.00 -9.14
C LEU A 118 15.09 -2.30 -9.37
N SER A 119 14.37 -1.98 -8.29
CA SER A 119 13.11 -1.22 -8.36
C SER A 119 13.27 0.14 -9.02
N ALA A 120 14.38 0.83 -8.70
CA ALA A 120 14.72 2.11 -9.34
C ALA A 120 14.97 1.95 -10.84
N LEU A 121 15.72 0.92 -11.26
CA LEU A 121 15.99 0.65 -12.67
C LEU A 121 14.72 0.37 -13.46
N HIS A 122 13.80 -0.45 -12.91
CA HIS A 122 12.49 -0.68 -13.54
C HIS A 122 11.67 0.61 -13.68
N LEU A 123 11.63 1.45 -12.63
CA LEU A 123 10.91 2.73 -12.68
C LEU A 123 11.52 3.66 -13.74
N LEU A 124 12.85 3.79 -13.76
CA LEU A 124 13.57 4.60 -14.77
C LEU A 124 13.36 4.07 -16.18
N GLN A 125 13.32 2.74 -16.37
CA GLN A 125 13.02 2.14 -17.66
C GLN A 125 11.64 2.58 -18.17
N VAL A 126 10.61 2.59 -17.31
CA VAL A 126 9.27 3.06 -17.68
C VAL A 126 9.31 4.53 -18.09
N MET A 127 10.03 5.39 -17.33
CA MET A 127 10.18 6.81 -17.67
C MET A 127 10.84 7.01 -19.05
N VAL A 128 11.92 6.27 -19.33
CA VAL A 128 12.65 6.34 -20.60
C VAL A 128 11.81 5.85 -21.77
N ASP A 129 11.17 4.68 -21.63
CA ASP A 129 10.41 4.07 -22.72
C ASP A 129 9.14 4.82 -23.07
N THR A 130 8.54 5.49 -22.08
CA THR A 130 7.31 6.28 -22.29
C THR A 130 7.58 7.74 -22.63
N GLY A 131 8.77 8.25 -22.31
CA GLY A 131 9.12 9.67 -22.41
C GLY A 131 8.32 10.57 -21.45
N LYS A 132 7.66 9.99 -20.43
CA LYS A 132 6.80 10.71 -19.50
C LYS A 132 7.52 11.06 -18.21
N PRO A 133 7.26 12.25 -17.62
CA PRO A 133 7.75 12.58 -16.29
C PRO A 133 7.08 11.71 -15.23
N LEU A 134 7.75 11.55 -14.08
CA LEU A 134 7.26 10.69 -13.02
C LEU A 134 5.92 11.17 -12.45
N SER A 135 5.69 12.48 -12.36
CA SER A 135 4.42 13.06 -11.91
C SER A 135 3.22 12.70 -12.82
N GLU A 136 3.46 12.46 -14.12
CA GLU A 136 2.41 11.98 -15.03
C GLU A 136 2.18 10.48 -14.86
N LEU A 137 3.26 9.70 -14.74
CA LEU A 137 3.16 8.26 -14.51
C LEU A 137 2.47 7.93 -13.19
N ALA A 138 2.73 8.70 -12.12
CA ALA A 138 2.11 8.50 -10.81
C ALA A 138 0.58 8.70 -10.81
N LYS A 139 0.02 9.40 -11.81
CA LYS A 139 -1.45 9.54 -11.97
C LYS A 139 -2.15 8.26 -12.39
N VAL A 140 -1.40 7.17 -12.61
CA VAL A 140 -1.99 5.85 -12.92
C VAL A 140 -2.91 5.37 -11.80
N MET A 141 -2.64 5.75 -10.56
CA MET A 141 -3.52 5.52 -9.41
C MET A 141 -3.80 6.82 -8.64
N GLU A 142 -4.99 6.92 -8.07
CA GLU A 142 -5.35 7.95 -7.11
C GLU A 142 -4.98 7.46 -5.70
N VAL A 143 -4.13 8.20 -5.00
CA VAL A 143 -3.81 7.90 -3.60
C VAL A 143 -4.94 8.42 -2.73
N LEU A 144 -5.70 7.51 -2.12
CA LEU A 144 -6.77 7.90 -1.19
C LEU A 144 -6.18 8.34 0.15
N PRO A 145 -6.70 9.42 0.74
CA PRO A 145 -6.41 9.81 2.12
C PRO A 145 -6.61 8.64 3.09
N GLN A 146 -5.74 8.56 4.10
CA GLN A 146 -5.73 7.49 5.10
C GLN A 146 -5.68 8.07 6.50
N ALA A 147 -6.50 7.57 7.40
CA ALA A 147 -6.47 7.85 8.82
C ALA A 147 -6.10 6.59 9.60
N LEU A 148 -5.06 6.67 10.42
CA LEU A 148 -4.61 5.59 11.30
C LEU A 148 -4.68 6.06 12.75
N VAL A 149 -5.51 5.38 13.57
CA VAL A 149 -5.66 5.67 15.00
C VAL A 149 -5.45 4.38 15.80
N ASN A 150 -4.69 4.48 16.88
CA ASN A 150 -4.41 3.36 17.75
C ASN A 150 -5.32 3.36 18.98
N ALA A 151 -6.04 2.26 19.22
CA ALA A 151 -6.76 1.99 20.46
C ALA A 151 -5.87 1.20 21.41
N LYS A 152 -5.64 1.70 22.62
CA LYS A 152 -4.86 0.99 23.64
C LYS A 152 -5.67 -0.17 24.18
N VAL A 153 -5.17 -1.39 24.01
CA VAL A 153 -5.86 -2.63 24.43
C VAL A 153 -4.82 -3.60 24.96
N ALA A 154 -5.12 -4.24 26.10
CA ALA A 154 -4.23 -5.22 26.69
C ALA A 154 -3.91 -6.39 25.73
N ASN A 155 -2.67 -6.86 25.72
CA ASN A 155 -2.19 -7.89 24.77
C ASN A 155 -3.06 -9.15 24.72
N HIS A 156 -3.59 -9.60 25.88
CA HIS A 156 -4.39 -10.81 25.95
C HIS A 156 -5.84 -10.64 25.44
N LYS A 157 -6.25 -9.39 25.18
CA LYS A 157 -7.60 -9.07 24.69
C LYS A 157 -7.60 -8.64 23.20
N LYS A 158 -6.51 -8.05 22.71
CA LYS A 158 -6.49 -7.33 21.42
C LYS A 158 -6.97 -8.16 20.23
N GLU A 159 -6.76 -9.48 20.23
CA GLU A 159 -7.23 -10.37 19.14
C GLU A 159 -8.75 -10.61 19.17
N LYS A 160 -9.42 -10.26 20.29
CA LYS A 160 -10.83 -10.57 20.55
C LYS A 160 -11.79 -9.42 20.25
N TYR A 161 -11.32 -8.34 19.65
CA TYR A 161 -12.15 -7.14 19.43
C TYR A 161 -13.47 -7.43 18.69
N MET A 162 -13.50 -8.41 17.79
CA MET A 162 -14.72 -8.84 17.09
C MET A 162 -15.70 -9.66 17.94
N GLU A 163 -15.28 -10.16 19.11
CA GLU A 163 -16.16 -10.89 20.04
C GLU A 163 -17.11 -9.95 20.81
N TYR A 164 -16.86 -8.63 20.76
CA TYR A 164 -17.69 -7.60 21.38
C TYR A 164 -18.76 -7.10 20.40
N PRO A 165 -20.06 -7.35 20.63
CA PRO A 165 -21.13 -7.04 19.67
C PRO A 165 -21.21 -5.56 19.30
N GLU A 166 -20.93 -4.66 20.23
CA GLU A 166 -20.94 -3.20 20.00
C GLU A 166 -19.82 -2.77 19.05
N ILE A 167 -18.63 -3.35 19.21
CA ILE A 167 -17.48 -3.08 18.31
C ILE A 167 -17.78 -3.66 16.92
N ALA A 168 -18.23 -4.90 16.83
CA ALA A 168 -18.56 -5.54 15.56
C ALA A 168 -19.65 -4.77 14.80
N ALA A 169 -20.70 -4.30 15.51
CA ALA A 169 -21.76 -3.48 14.91
C ALA A 169 -21.26 -2.11 14.43
N ALA A 170 -20.34 -1.48 15.18
CA ALA A 170 -19.75 -0.20 14.78
C ALA A 170 -18.85 -0.36 13.53
N ILE A 171 -18.06 -1.44 13.46
CA ILE A 171 -17.25 -1.77 12.28
C ILE A 171 -18.16 -1.97 11.06
N GLY A 172 -19.21 -2.81 11.17
CA GLY A 172 -20.12 -3.07 10.06
C GLY A 172 -20.79 -1.79 9.52
N LYS A 173 -21.22 -0.89 10.41
CA LYS A 173 -21.76 0.42 9.99
C LYS A 173 -20.75 1.29 9.23
N LEU A 174 -19.48 1.25 9.63
CA LEU A 174 -18.43 2.00 8.93
C LEU A 174 -18.09 1.36 7.60
N GLU A 175 -18.05 0.02 7.51
CA GLU A 175 -17.86 -0.70 6.24
C GLU A 175 -18.99 -0.38 5.25
N GLU A 176 -20.25 -0.36 5.71
CA GLU A 176 -21.39 0.08 4.90
C GLU A 176 -21.27 1.56 4.47
N LYS A 177 -20.87 2.44 5.40
CA LYS A 177 -20.72 3.88 5.12
C LYS A 177 -19.66 4.16 4.07
N PHE A 178 -18.57 3.42 4.06
CA PHE A 178 -17.45 3.60 3.14
C PHE A 178 -17.48 2.65 1.93
N ALA A 179 -18.51 1.83 1.79
CA ALA A 179 -18.63 0.89 0.68
C ALA A 179 -18.53 1.59 -0.70
N GLY A 180 -17.60 1.13 -1.55
CA GLY A 180 -17.37 1.67 -2.89
C GLY A 180 -16.53 2.96 -2.98
N GLU A 181 -16.31 3.67 -1.87
CA GLU A 181 -15.55 4.94 -1.85
C GLU A 181 -14.40 4.96 -0.83
N GLY A 182 -14.30 3.93 -0.01
CA GLY A 182 -13.31 3.83 1.04
C GLY A 182 -13.21 2.43 1.60
N ARG A 183 -12.46 2.29 2.68
CA ARG A 183 -12.19 1.01 3.33
C ARG A 183 -11.96 1.19 4.83
N VAL A 184 -12.41 0.22 5.61
CA VAL A 184 -12.13 0.10 7.04
C VAL A 184 -11.23 -1.13 7.25
N LEU A 185 -10.11 -0.96 7.93
CA LEU A 185 -9.20 -2.04 8.26
C LEU A 185 -8.82 -1.97 9.73
N ILE A 186 -9.19 -3.00 10.48
CA ILE A 186 -8.87 -3.12 11.90
C ILE A 186 -7.88 -4.27 12.08
N ARG A 187 -6.79 -4.03 12.81
CA ARG A 187 -5.84 -5.10 13.11
C ARG A 187 -5.16 -4.93 14.47
N PRO A 188 -4.96 -6.01 15.21
CA PRO A 188 -4.10 -6.01 16.39
C PRO A 188 -2.64 -5.72 16.01
N SER A 189 -1.91 -5.00 16.86
CA SER A 189 -0.46 -4.85 16.69
C SER A 189 0.25 -6.15 17.10
N GLY A 190 1.21 -6.59 16.30
CA GLY A 190 2.02 -7.78 16.62
C GLY A 190 2.85 -7.60 17.90
N THR A 191 3.38 -6.39 18.12
CA THR A 191 4.37 -6.11 19.16
C THR A 191 3.84 -5.25 20.32
N GLU A 192 2.83 -4.40 20.07
CA GLU A 192 2.35 -3.39 21.01
C GLU A 192 0.98 -3.76 21.57
N PRO A 193 0.63 -3.30 22.80
CA PRO A 193 -0.70 -3.52 23.41
C PRO A 193 -1.74 -2.56 22.83
N LEU A 194 -2.06 -2.73 21.54
CA LEU A 194 -3.02 -1.88 20.85
C LEU A 194 -3.69 -2.59 19.66
N VAL A 195 -4.85 -2.07 19.28
CA VAL A 195 -5.56 -2.36 18.03
C VAL A 195 -5.45 -1.13 17.14
N ARG A 196 -5.05 -1.33 15.89
CA ARG A 196 -4.93 -0.28 14.89
C ARG A 196 -6.21 -0.19 14.09
N VAL A 197 -6.78 1.01 14.07
CA VAL A 197 -7.95 1.36 13.27
C VAL A 197 -7.48 2.21 12.10
N MET A 198 -7.61 1.69 10.90
CA MET A 198 -7.30 2.40 9.66
C MET A 198 -8.56 2.59 8.85
N ILE A 199 -8.81 3.80 8.40
CA ILE A 199 -9.89 4.12 7.46
C ILE A 199 -9.27 4.87 6.28
N GLU A 200 -9.63 4.46 5.08
CA GLU A 200 -9.32 5.17 3.83
C GLU A 200 -10.61 5.70 3.23
N GLY A 201 -10.53 6.86 2.59
CA GLY A 201 -11.68 7.49 1.94
C GLY A 201 -11.31 8.86 1.38
N LYS A 202 -12.21 9.47 0.63
CA LYS A 202 -11.96 10.73 -0.09
C LYS A 202 -11.81 11.95 0.83
N ASP A 203 -12.53 11.98 1.95
CA ASP A 203 -12.53 13.11 2.88
C ASP A 203 -11.68 12.82 4.12
N GLN A 204 -10.52 13.46 4.22
CA GLN A 204 -9.57 13.30 5.31
C GLN A 204 -10.17 13.63 6.69
N GLN A 205 -11.07 14.61 6.79
CA GLN A 205 -11.65 15.00 8.07
C GLN A 205 -12.65 13.95 8.55
N VAL A 206 -13.50 13.47 7.63
CA VAL A 206 -14.48 12.42 7.92
C VAL A 206 -13.79 11.12 8.36
N ILE A 207 -12.80 10.64 7.60
CA ILE A 207 -12.12 9.38 7.96
C ILE A 207 -11.36 9.51 9.29
N GLN A 208 -10.77 10.66 9.58
CA GLN A 208 -10.04 10.91 10.82
C GLN A 208 -10.99 10.91 12.03
N GLU A 209 -12.16 11.53 11.88
CA GLU A 209 -13.17 11.56 12.94
C GLU A 209 -13.74 10.17 13.22
N GLU A 210 -14.10 9.42 12.19
CA GLU A 210 -14.65 8.07 12.33
C GLU A 210 -13.61 7.08 12.89
N ALA A 211 -12.35 7.18 12.45
CA ALA A 211 -11.28 6.36 13.00
C ALA A 211 -11.07 6.63 14.50
N ARG A 212 -11.15 7.88 14.93
CA ARG A 212 -11.06 8.25 16.37
C ARG A 212 -12.25 7.72 17.17
N LYS A 213 -13.48 7.86 16.65
CA LYS A 213 -14.69 7.34 17.31
C LYS A 213 -14.60 5.84 17.54
N LEU A 214 -14.21 5.10 16.50
CA LEU A 214 -14.07 3.65 16.60
C LEU A 214 -12.92 3.24 17.53
N ALA A 215 -11.76 3.91 17.45
CA ALA A 215 -10.64 3.62 18.34
C ALA A 215 -10.98 3.87 19.81
N ASN A 216 -11.69 4.96 20.14
CA ASN A 216 -12.18 5.24 21.49
C ASN A 216 -13.16 4.17 21.94
N LEU A 217 -14.15 3.79 21.12
CA LEU A 217 -15.09 2.72 21.45
C LEU A 217 -14.38 1.41 21.79
N ILE A 218 -13.37 1.02 20.99
CA ILE A 218 -12.57 -0.17 21.25
C ILE A 218 -11.83 -0.05 22.59
N GLN A 219 -11.21 1.09 22.86
CA GLN A 219 -10.46 1.32 24.08
C GLN A 219 -11.34 1.34 25.33
N ASP A 220 -12.56 1.86 25.24
CA ASP A 220 -13.50 1.98 26.36
C ASP A 220 -14.14 0.63 26.73
N ILE A 221 -14.32 -0.27 25.76
CA ILE A 221 -14.94 -1.60 25.95
C ILE A 221 -13.90 -2.67 26.36
N MET A 222 -12.66 -2.55 25.92
CA MET A 222 -11.63 -3.60 26.06
C MET A 222 -10.55 -3.25 27.06
#